data_ac74959a57608cb90ca68efe3df24890
#
_entry.id   ac74959a57608cb90ca68efe3df24890
#
_cell.length_a   1.000
_cell.length_b   1.000
_cell.length_c   1.000
_cell.angle_alpha   90.00
_cell.angle_beta   90.00
_cell.angle_gamma   90.00
#
_symmetry.space_group_name_H-M   'P 1'
#
loop_
_entity.id
_entity.type
_entity.pdbx_description
1 polymer ?
#
loop_
_entity_poly.entity_id
_entity_poly.type
_entity_poly.pdbx_seq_one_letter_code
_entity_poly.pdbx_strand_id
1 'polypeptide(L)'
;MKEISASSAKKAKELLKQMSMEEKLYQLSGCMIFDIDETYDQCRNPLYGNYRSAGHFMHWKRKEPAAPSEVAARINQDIRASIEAQPHGIPPLIHEEALHGAQWGMATMFPQPIGMASSFDDELVQEIEEIIGKECVAVGVRQVLSPVVNIARDCRWGRLMETFG
;
A
#
# COMPACT_ATOMS: atom_id res chain seq x y z
N MET A 1 12.39 -7.00 -13.17
CA MET A 1 10.93 -7.30 -13.07
C MET A 1 10.71 -8.73 -13.48
N LYS A 2 10.00 -9.54 -12.69
CA LYS A 2 9.55 -10.86 -13.17
C LYS A 2 8.48 -10.64 -14.25
N GLU A 3 8.65 -11.27 -15.39
CA GLU A 3 7.62 -11.24 -16.43
C GLU A 3 6.31 -11.87 -15.92
N ILE A 4 5.21 -11.24 -16.28
CA ILE A 4 3.88 -11.80 -16.00
C ILE A 4 3.75 -13.09 -16.82
N SER A 5 3.46 -14.20 -16.15
CA SER A 5 3.28 -15.47 -16.85
C SER A 5 2.13 -15.38 -17.87
N ALA A 6 2.29 -16.03 -19.02
CA ALA A 6 1.25 -16.09 -20.05
C ALA A 6 -0.09 -16.63 -19.48
N SER A 7 -0.01 -17.54 -18.51
CA SER A 7 -1.17 -18.08 -17.79
C SER A 7 -1.88 -16.99 -16.97
N SER A 8 -1.15 -16.17 -16.22
CA SER A 8 -1.72 -15.08 -15.41
C SER A 8 -2.35 -14.01 -16.31
N ALA A 9 -1.66 -13.63 -17.40
CA ALA A 9 -2.18 -12.68 -18.38
C ALA A 9 -3.48 -13.17 -19.05
N LYS A 10 -3.55 -14.46 -19.36
CA LYS A 10 -4.77 -15.08 -19.91
C LYS A 10 -5.93 -15.02 -18.91
N LYS A 11 -5.70 -15.42 -17.66
CA LYS A 11 -6.72 -15.35 -16.59
C LYS A 11 -7.24 -13.93 -16.39
N ALA A 12 -6.36 -12.92 -16.34
CA ALA A 12 -6.76 -11.54 -16.22
C ALA A 12 -7.63 -11.07 -17.39
N LYS A 13 -7.28 -11.44 -18.63
CA LYS A 13 -8.08 -11.11 -19.81
C LYS A 13 -9.47 -11.76 -19.78
N GLU A 14 -9.57 -13.01 -19.36
CA GLU A 14 -10.87 -13.69 -19.23
C GLU A 14 -11.73 -13.05 -18.13
N LEU A 15 -11.13 -12.68 -17.00
CA LEU A 15 -11.82 -11.99 -15.91
C LEU A 15 -12.35 -10.62 -16.37
N LEU A 16 -11.51 -9.82 -17.06
CA LEU A 16 -11.91 -8.53 -17.61
C LEU A 16 -13.12 -8.59 -18.56
N LYS A 17 -13.30 -9.69 -19.29
CA LYS A 17 -14.48 -9.88 -20.15
C LYS A 17 -15.77 -10.06 -19.36
N GLN A 18 -15.69 -10.57 -18.14
CA GLN A 18 -16.83 -10.87 -17.28
C GLN A 18 -17.25 -9.65 -16.44
N MET A 19 -16.33 -8.69 -16.26
CA MET A 19 -16.55 -7.49 -15.44
C MET A 19 -17.37 -6.44 -16.19
N SER A 20 -18.30 -5.81 -15.47
CA SER A 20 -18.96 -4.59 -15.90
C SER A 20 -17.98 -3.41 -15.97
N MET A 21 -18.40 -2.30 -16.55
CA MET A 21 -17.58 -1.07 -16.56
C MET A 21 -17.37 -0.55 -15.12
N GLU A 22 -18.39 -0.60 -14.29
CA GLU A 22 -18.32 -0.16 -12.89
C GLU A 22 -17.31 -1.00 -12.10
N GLU A 23 -17.35 -2.33 -12.23
CA GLU A 23 -16.40 -3.22 -11.58
C GLU A 23 -14.95 -2.97 -12.02
N LYS A 24 -14.74 -2.64 -13.30
CA LYS A 24 -13.41 -2.25 -13.81
C LYS A 24 -12.92 -0.94 -13.19
N LEU A 25 -13.80 0.06 -13.08
CA LEU A 25 -13.47 1.34 -12.43
C LEU A 25 -13.16 1.15 -10.95
N TYR A 26 -13.85 0.23 -10.29
CA TYR A 26 -13.56 -0.14 -8.91
C TYR A 26 -12.14 -0.63 -8.70
N GLN A 27 -11.61 -1.44 -9.63
CA GLN A 27 -10.24 -1.93 -9.54
C GLN A 27 -9.19 -0.82 -9.62
N LEU A 28 -9.56 0.36 -10.13
CA LEU A 28 -8.70 1.54 -10.21
C LEU A 28 -8.83 2.46 -8.99
N SER A 29 -9.77 2.19 -8.09
CA SER A 29 -9.99 2.98 -6.89
C SER A 29 -9.16 2.48 -5.74
N GLY A 30 -8.69 3.39 -4.91
CA GLY A 30 -8.04 3.11 -3.64
C GLY A 30 -8.86 3.59 -2.46
N CYS A 31 -8.63 3.00 -1.30
CA CYS A 31 -9.20 3.49 -0.07
C CYS A 31 -8.15 3.48 1.05
N MET A 32 -8.23 4.48 1.91
CA MET A 32 -7.39 4.58 3.10
C MET A 32 -8.19 4.03 4.29
N ILE A 33 -7.59 3.11 5.02
CA ILE A 33 -8.17 2.53 6.23
C ILE A 33 -7.51 3.19 7.44
N PHE A 34 -8.15 4.21 8.00
CA PHE A 34 -7.60 4.98 9.13
C PHE A 34 -7.89 4.36 10.49
N ASP A 35 -9.08 3.84 10.67
CA ASP A 35 -9.46 3.09 11.87
C ASP A 35 -10.49 2.02 11.48
N ILE A 36 -10.33 0.87 12.09
CA ILE A 36 -10.92 -0.35 11.58
C ILE A 36 -12.42 -0.42 11.82
N ASP A 37 -12.89 0.21 12.88
CA ASP A 37 -14.29 0.15 13.28
C ASP A 37 -15.15 1.23 12.60
N GLU A 38 -14.56 2.39 12.26
CA GLU A 38 -15.28 3.49 11.62
C GLU A 38 -15.11 3.53 10.09
N THR A 39 -13.96 3.06 9.58
CA THR A 39 -13.59 3.24 8.18
C THR A 39 -14.19 2.21 7.25
N TYR A 40 -14.67 1.12 7.79
CA TYR A 40 -15.34 0.09 7.00
C TYR A 40 -16.55 0.65 6.22
N ASP A 41 -17.21 1.65 6.80
CA ASP A 41 -18.31 2.37 6.14
C ASP A 41 -17.83 3.45 5.15
N GLN A 42 -16.66 4.04 5.38
CA GLN A 42 -16.10 5.06 4.47
C GLN A 42 -15.53 4.46 3.18
N CYS A 43 -15.06 3.22 3.21
CA CYS A 43 -14.65 2.48 2.02
C CYS A 43 -15.85 1.97 1.20
N ARG A 44 -17.06 2.09 1.70
CA ARG A 44 -18.27 1.95 0.91
C ARG A 44 -18.43 3.19 0.05
N ASN A 45 -18.05 3.13 -1.20
CA ASN A 45 -18.42 4.18 -2.12
C ASN A 45 -19.95 4.16 -2.30
N PRO A 46 -20.68 5.20 -1.88
CA PRO A 46 -22.14 5.24 -1.97
C PRO A 46 -22.65 5.17 -3.41
N LEU A 47 -21.81 5.47 -4.41
CA LEU A 47 -22.14 5.34 -5.82
C LEU A 47 -22.16 3.89 -6.32
N TYR A 48 -21.53 2.96 -5.58
CA TYR A 48 -21.28 1.59 -6.03
C TYR A 48 -21.87 0.52 -5.08
N GLY A 49 -22.73 0.91 -4.19
CA GLY A 49 -23.41 -0.01 -3.29
C GLY A 49 -22.51 -0.63 -2.22
N ASN A 50 -22.64 -1.93 -2.00
CA ASN A 50 -21.94 -2.66 -0.94
C ASN A 50 -20.54 -3.16 -1.32
N TYR A 51 -20.01 -2.81 -2.49
CA TYR A 51 -18.70 -3.25 -2.92
C TYR A 51 -17.62 -2.43 -2.23
N ARG A 52 -16.68 -3.12 -1.61
CA ARG A 52 -15.45 -2.50 -1.14
C ARG A 52 -14.55 -2.26 -2.33
N SER A 53 -13.88 -1.13 -2.36
CA SER A 53 -12.88 -0.87 -3.37
C SER A 53 -11.85 -1.99 -3.36
N ALA A 54 -11.67 -2.63 -4.48
CA ALA A 54 -10.68 -3.70 -4.64
C ALA A 54 -9.28 -3.17 -4.92
N GLY A 55 -9.14 -1.86 -5.21
CA GLY A 55 -7.91 -1.32 -5.72
C GLY A 55 -6.78 -1.35 -4.71
N HIS A 56 -6.83 -0.49 -3.72
CA HIS A 56 -5.72 -0.26 -2.82
C HIS A 56 -6.21 -0.05 -1.40
N PHE A 57 -5.57 -0.71 -0.44
CA PHE A 57 -5.77 -0.46 0.98
C PHE A 57 -4.47 0.06 1.59
N MET A 58 -4.55 1.25 2.17
CA MET A 58 -3.51 1.82 3.00
C MET A 58 -3.99 1.80 4.46
N HIS A 59 -3.22 1.15 5.33
CA HIS A 59 -3.49 1.11 6.75
C HIS A 59 -2.75 2.24 7.45
N TRP A 60 -3.45 3.24 7.91
CA TRP A 60 -2.82 4.31 8.64
C TRP A 60 -3.15 4.26 10.13
N LYS A 61 -2.10 4.34 10.95
CA LYS A 61 -2.03 4.54 12.40
C LYS A 61 -3.01 3.75 13.27
N ARG A 62 -2.49 2.74 13.91
CA ARG A 62 -3.02 2.33 15.22
C ARG A 62 -2.55 3.30 16.30
N LYS A 63 -3.42 3.63 17.24
CA LYS A 63 -3.10 4.38 18.48
C LYS A 63 -2.13 3.61 19.38
N GLU A 64 -2.11 2.29 19.26
CA GLU A 64 -1.28 1.37 20.04
C GLU A 64 -0.28 0.63 19.15
N PRO A 65 0.96 0.40 19.63
CA PRO A 65 1.89 -0.46 18.94
C PRO A 65 1.32 -1.86 18.76
N ALA A 66 1.34 -2.37 17.53
CA ALA A 66 0.89 -3.71 17.21
C ALA A 66 2.06 -4.58 16.78
N ALA A 67 2.07 -5.84 17.22
CA ALA A 67 3.05 -6.81 16.73
C ALA A 67 2.85 -7.07 15.22
N PRO A 68 3.90 -7.38 14.46
CA PRO A 68 3.77 -7.67 13.03
C PRO A 68 2.73 -8.75 12.70
N SER A 69 2.60 -9.76 13.57
CA SER A 69 1.60 -10.82 13.43
C SER A 69 0.16 -10.32 13.55
N GLU A 70 -0.09 -9.34 14.40
CA GLU A 70 -1.42 -8.73 14.57
C GLU A 70 -1.77 -7.87 13.35
N VAL A 71 -0.80 -7.10 12.84
CA VAL A 71 -0.94 -6.32 11.61
C VAL A 71 -1.25 -7.25 10.43
N ALA A 72 -0.47 -8.31 10.25
CA ALA A 72 -0.68 -9.31 9.21
C ALA A 72 -2.06 -9.99 9.31
N ALA A 73 -2.48 -10.37 10.53
CA ALA A 73 -3.78 -10.97 10.77
C ALA A 73 -4.91 -10.01 10.34
N ARG A 74 -4.78 -8.74 10.66
CA ARG A 74 -5.74 -7.71 10.29
C ARG A 74 -5.80 -7.49 8.79
N ILE A 75 -4.66 -7.29 8.14
CA ILE A 75 -4.58 -7.17 6.68
C ILE A 75 -5.24 -8.38 6.01
N ASN A 76 -4.98 -9.59 6.49
CA ASN A 76 -5.61 -10.80 5.98
C ASN A 76 -7.13 -10.82 6.19
N GLN A 77 -7.63 -10.26 7.28
CA GLN A 77 -9.06 -10.12 7.52
C GLN A 77 -9.70 -9.16 6.50
N ASP A 78 -9.07 -8.02 6.25
CA ASP A 78 -9.57 -7.02 5.29
C ASP A 78 -9.53 -7.56 3.85
N ILE A 79 -8.48 -8.29 3.49
CA ILE A 79 -8.40 -8.99 2.19
C ILE A 79 -9.56 -9.97 2.03
N ARG A 80 -9.81 -10.83 3.04
CA ARG A 80 -10.94 -11.79 2.98
C ARG A 80 -12.27 -11.10 2.83
N ALA A 81 -12.51 -10.09 3.65
CA ALA A 81 -13.74 -9.35 3.59
C ALA A 81 -13.94 -8.60 2.26
N SER A 82 -12.86 -8.09 1.65
CA SER A 82 -12.91 -7.50 0.32
C SER A 82 -13.24 -8.55 -0.76
N ILE A 83 -12.62 -9.72 -0.70
CA ILE A 83 -12.89 -10.83 -1.63
C ILE A 83 -14.36 -11.26 -1.56
N GLU A 84 -14.91 -11.43 -0.34
CA GLU A 84 -16.29 -11.85 -0.11
C GLU A 84 -17.31 -10.79 -0.58
N ALA A 85 -16.95 -9.51 -0.53
CA ALA A 85 -17.82 -8.42 -0.93
C ALA A 85 -17.89 -8.17 -2.45
N GLN A 86 -17.08 -8.87 -3.26
CA GLN A 86 -16.94 -8.63 -4.69
C GLN A 86 -17.43 -9.82 -5.51
N PRO A 87 -18.08 -9.58 -6.69
CA PRO A 87 -18.57 -10.66 -7.54
C PRO A 87 -17.48 -11.60 -8.05
N HIS A 88 -16.28 -11.09 -8.26
CA HIS A 88 -15.17 -11.82 -8.85
C HIS A 88 -14.08 -12.22 -7.86
N GLY A 89 -14.23 -11.86 -6.59
CA GLY A 89 -13.30 -12.26 -5.54
C GLY A 89 -11.85 -11.78 -5.76
N ILE A 90 -11.66 -10.59 -6.33
CA ILE A 90 -10.34 -10.04 -6.60
C ILE A 90 -9.76 -9.47 -5.30
N PRO A 91 -8.59 -9.93 -4.83
CA PRO A 91 -7.98 -9.38 -3.63
C PRO A 91 -7.49 -7.95 -3.87
N PRO A 92 -7.62 -7.05 -2.88
CA PRO A 92 -7.05 -5.71 -2.97
C PRO A 92 -5.53 -5.76 -2.94
N LEU A 93 -4.90 -4.78 -3.57
CA LEU A 93 -3.47 -4.55 -3.48
C LEU A 93 -3.18 -3.70 -2.24
N ILE A 94 -2.54 -4.30 -1.26
CA ILE A 94 -2.15 -3.61 -0.03
C ILE A 94 -0.92 -2.77 -0.30
N HIS A 95 -1.00 -1.48 -0.02
CA HIS A 95 0.10 -0.54 -0.21
C HIS A 95 0.34 0.33 1.02
N GLU A 96 1.54 0.87 1.11
CA GLU A 96 2.02 1.79 2.13
C GLU A 96 2.86 2.90 1.52
N GLU A 97 3.01 4.02 2.23
CA GLU A 97 3.94 5.08 1.86
C GLU A 97 5.39 4.62 2.00
N ALA A 98 5.76 4.16 3.18
CA ALA A 98 7.04 3.54 3.52
C ALA A 98 8.28 4.37 3.14
N LEU A 99 8.19 5.72 3.19
CA LEU A 99 9.26 6.65 2.80
C LEU A 99 10.53 6.52 3.64
N HIS A 100 10.38 6.18 4.91
CA HIS A 100 11.49 6.03 5.86
C HIS A 100 11.17 4.99 6.95
N GLY A 101 10.36 4.01 6.62
CA GLY A 101 9.89 2.92 7.47
C GLY A 101 8.41 2.67 7.28
N ALA A 102 7.98 1.46 7.52
CA ALA A 102 6.56 1.13 7.55
C ALA A 102 5.92 1.78 8.79
N GLN A 103 4.91 2.62 8.62
CA GLN A 103 4.38 3.47 9.71
C GLN A 103 3.38 2.73 10.60
N TRP A 104 3.67 1.52 10.97
CA TRP A 104 2.85 0.74 11.90
C TRP A 104 3.65 0.29 13.12
N GLY A 105 3.08 0.48 14.24
CA GLY A 105 3.41 -0.13 15.52
C GLY A 105 4.89 -0.31 15.81
N MET A 106 5.40 -1.52 15.61
CA MET A 106 6.75 -1.94 15.94
C MET A 106 7.73 -1.94 14.75
N ALA A 107 7.35 -1.36 13.61
CA ALA A 107 8.24 -1.21 12.47
C ALA A 107 9.39 -0.25 12.77
N THR A 108 10.53 -0.49 12.14
CA THR A 108 11.70 0.39 12.29
C THR A 108 11.48 1.70 11.57
N MET A 109 11.68 2.81 12.28
CA MET A 109 11.63 4.15 11.73
C MET A 109 13.04 4.67 11.51
N PHE A 110 13.31 5.09 10.28
CA PHE A 110 14.57 5.68 9.85
C PHE A 110 14.44 7.20 9.71
N PRO A 111 15.55 7.93 9.53
CA PRO A 111 15.48 9.34 9.16
C PRO A 111 14.68 9.56 7.87
N GLN A 112 14.13 10.75 7.71
CA GLN A 112 13.49 11.18 6.45
C GLN A 112 14.47 11.02 5.27
N PRO A 113 14.01 10.81 4.02
CA PRO A 113 14.87 10.60 2.85
C PRO A 113 15.95 11.67 2.67
N ILE A 114 15.64 12.94 2.89
CA ILE A 114 16.65 14.02 2.85
C ILE A 114 17.74 13.85 3.93
N GLY A 115 17.38 13.30 5.09
CA GLY A 115 18.33 12.98 6.16
C GLY A 115 19.21 11.78 5.81
N MET A 116 18.61 10.73 5.20
CA MET A 116 19.37 9.57 4.68
C MET A 116 20.35 10.01 3.59
N ALA A 117 19.92 10.83 2.64
CA ALA A 117 20.77 11.39 1.60
C ALA A 117 21.95 12.22 2.13
N SER A 118 21.76 12.90 3.26
CA SER A 118 22.80 13.69 3.91
C SER A 118 23.96 12.87 4.48
N SER A 119 23.84 11.54 4.52
CA SER A 119 24.93 10.62 4.84
C SER A 119 25.97 10.54 3.71
N PHE A 120 25.58 10.81 2.46
CA PHE A 120 26.36 10.58 1.26
C PHE A 120 26.84 9.12 1.13
N ASP A 121 26.08 8.17 1.66
CA ASP A 121 26.35 6.75 1.71
C ASP A 121 25.18 5.98 1.08
N ASP A 122 25.32 5.67 -0.20
CA ASP A 122 24.28 5.00 -0.98
C ASP A 122 24.14 3.52 -0.61
N GLU A 123 25.21 2.88 -0.14
CA GLU A 123 25.16 1.50 0.35
C GLU A 123 24.33 1.42 1.65
N LEU A 124 24.52 2.37 2.57
CA LEU A 124 23.71 2.48 3.77
C LEU A 124 22.23 2.72 3.44
N VAL A 125 21.93 3.59 2.49
CA VAL A 125 20.55 3.86 2.05
C VAL A 125 19.93 2.60 1.46
N GLN A 126 20.66 1.83 0.66
CA GLN A 126 20.18 0.56 0.13
C GLN A 126 19.86 -0.44 1.25
N GLU A 127 20.72 -0.57 2.26
CA GLU A 127 20.46 -1.45 3.41
C GLU A 127 19.20 -1.05 4.18
N ILE A 128 18.98 0.25 4.37
CA ILE A 128 17.76 0.78 5.00
C ILE A 128 16.52 0.39 4.19
N GLU A 129 16.54 0.63 2.89
CA GLU A 129 15.41 0.32 2.01
C GLU A 129 15.11 -1.19 1.94
N GLU A 130 16.14 -2.02 2.02
CA GLU A 130 15.96 -3.49 2.14
C GLU A 130 15.27 -3.90 3.44
N ILE A 131 15.58 -3.24 4.56
CA ILE A 131 14.91 -3.50 5.85
C ILE A 131 13.44 -3.08 5.76
N ILE A 132 13.17 -1.87 5.26
CA ILE A 132 11.81 -1.35 5.05
C ILE A 132 11.00 -2.33 4.18
N GLY A 133 11.56 -2.77 3.07
CA GLY A 133 10.91 -3.71 2.17
C GLY A 133 10.61 -5.07 2.84
N LYS A 134 11.53 -5.60 3.64
CA LYS A 134 11.34 -6.85 4.39
C LYS A 134 10.22 -6.71 5.43
N GLU A 135 10.18 -5.61 6.17
CA GLU A 135 9.14 -5.34 7.16
C GLU A 135 7.77 -5.18 6.49
N CYS A 136 7.68 -4.45 5.39
CA CYS A 136 6.46 -4.31 4.59
C CYS A 136 5.93 -5.67 4.10
N VAL A 137 6.80 -6.49 3.52
CA VAL A 137 6.42 -7.83 3.04
C VAL A 137 5.94 -8.73 4.18
N ALA A 138 6.58 -8.66 5.35
CA ALA A 138 6.26 -9.51 6.51
C ALA A 138 4.81 -9.36 6.96
N VAL A 139 4.20 -8.18 6.79
CA VAL A 139 2.82 -7.92 7.19
C VAL A 139 1.83 -7.95 6.04
N GLY A 140 2.28 -8.17 4.82
CA GLY A 140 1.38 -8.36 3.68
C GLY A 140 1.29 -7.19 2.70
N VAL A 141 2.06 -6.11 2.92
CA VAL A 141 2.19 -5.02 1.94
C VAL A 141 2.86 -5.54 0.67
N ARG A 142 2.36 -5.13 -0.48
CA ARG A 142 2.83 -5.59 -1.79
C ARG A 142 3.22 -4.45 -2.74
N GLN A 143 2.91 -3.25 -2.37
CA GLN A 143 3.31 -2.03 -3.06
C GLN A 143 3.69 -0.97 -2.04
N VAL A 144 4.75 -0.24 -2.30
CA VAL A 144 5.13 0.97 -1.57
C VAL A 144 5.09 2.17 -2.51
N LEU A 145 4.75 3.35 -1.97
CA LEU A 145 4.69 4.60 -2.71
C LEU A 145 6.01 5.39 -2.56
N SER A 146 7.09 4.67 -2.36
CA SER A 146 8.46 5.16 -2.22
C SER A 146 9.40 4.40 -3.15
N PRO A 147 10.61 4.94 -3.41
CA PRO A 147 11.11 6.26 -3.04
C PRO A 147 10.48 7.39 -3.87
N VAL A 148 10.49 8.63 -3.32
CA VAL A 148 10.14 9.83 -4.06
C VAL A 148 11.34 10.26 -4.89
N VAL A 149 11.29 9.98 -6.19
CA VAL A 149 12.45 10.10 -7.11
C VAL A 149 12.58 11.46 -7.80
N ASN A 150 11.70 12.40 -7.51
CA ASN A 150 11.79 13.74 -8.09
C ASN A 150 12.87 14.58 -7.41
N ILE A 151 13.55 15.39 -8.19
CA ILE A 151 14.57 16.33 -7.70
C ILE A 151 13.87 17.56 -7.13
N ALA A 152 14.19 17.92 -5.89
CA ALA A 152 13.67 19.10 -5.21
C ALA A 152 14.38 20.36 -5.71
N ARG A 153 13.73 21.13 -6.59
CA ARG A 153 14.31 22.34 -7.17
C ARG A 153 13.91 23.64 -6.47
N ASP A 154 12.85 23.60 -5.66
CA ASP A 154 12.28 24.76 -5.01
C ASP A 154 11.96 24.43 -3.56
N CYS A 155 12.63 25.11 -2.62
CA CYS A 155 12.44 24.88 -1.19
C CYS A 155 11.06 25.31 -0.65
N ARG A 156 10.24 25.99 -1.45
CA ARG A 156 8.85 26.31 -1.11
C ARG A 156 7.91 25.09 -1.28
N TRP A 157 8.35 24.06 -1.94
CA TRP A 157 7.60 22.81 -2.02
C TRP A 157 7.56 22.12 -0.65
N GLY A 158 6.35 21.91 -0.11
CA GLY A 158 6.14 21.46 1.28
C GLY A 158 6.56 20.03 1.59
N ARG A 159 6.94 19.21 0.58
CA ARG A 159 7.34 17.81 0.73
C ARG A 159 8.80 17.53 0.36
N LEU A 160 9.63 18.56 0.43
CA LEU A 160 11.06 18.45 0.11
C LEU A 160 11.77 17.37 0.93
N MET A 161 11.39 17.23 2.22
CA MET A 161 11.99 16.25 3.13
C MET A 161 11.75 14.78 2.69
N GLU A 162 10.79 14.54 1.85
CA GLU A 162 10.46 13.19 1.35
C GLU A 162 11.34 12.75 0.17
N THR A 163 12.19 13.64 -0.33
CA THR A 163 13.11 13.39 -1.44
C THR A 163 14.53 13.19 -0.96
N PHE A 164 15.37 12.69 -1.80
CA PHE A 164 16.80 12.54 -1.55
C PHE A 164 17.63 13.80 -1.93
N GLY A 165 16.97 14.91 -2.33
CA GLY A 165 17.59 16.17 -2.69
C GLY A 165 17.26 16.65 -4.10
#